data_02a751df2d9b42caaee5155445452104
#
_entry.id   02a751df2d9b42caaee5155445452104
#
_cell.length_a   1.000
_cell.length_b   1.000
_cell.length_c   1.000
_cell.angle_alpha   90.00
_cell.angle_beta   90.00
_cell.angle_gamma   90.00
#
_symmetry.space_group_name_H-M   'P 1'
#
loop_
_entity.id
_entity.type
_entity.pdbx_description
1 polymer ?
#
loop_
_entity_poly.entity_id
_entity_poly.type
_entity_poly.pdbx_seq_one_letter_code
_entity_poly.pdbx_strand_id
1 'polypeptide(L)'
;MTRVDVSAKILEAKRRSGLTWKAIAEALGTGSPVFYTAALLGHHALTPEEARKAGALLELDEVETQILSETPEERGAGLKMPPTDPLIYRFYELVQGYGPTLKALINEEFGDGIMSAIDFTMEIGREPDPKGDRVRITMSGKFLPYKRF
;
A
#
# COMPACT_ATOMS: atom_id res chain seq x y z
N MET A 1 -8.75 12.07 -17.57
CA MET A 1 -8.88 10.91 -16.67
C MET A 1 -7.63 10.88 -15.80
N THR A 2 -7.80 10.78 -14.50
CA THR A 2 -6.72 10.78 -13.53
C THR A 2 -6.50 9.38 -12.96
N ARG A 3 -5.38 9.15 -12.26
CA ARG A 3 -5.14 7.91 -11.52
C ARG A 3 -6.22 7.65 -10.46
N VAL A 4 -6.76 8.71 -9.84
CA VAL A 4 -7.84 8.60 -8.86
C VAL A 4 -9.12 8.09 -9.50
N ASP A 5 -9.45 8.56 -10.71
CA ASP A 5 -10.63 8.09 -11.45
C ASP A 5 -10.54 6.59 -11.77
N VAL A 6 -9.35 6.14 -12.19
CA VAL A 6 -9.08 4.71 -12.47
C VAL A 6 -9.19 3.88 -11.19
N SER A 7 -8.64 4.35 -10.07
CA SER A 7 -8.75 3.67 -8.79
C SER A 7 -10.21 3.55 -8.31
N ALA A 8 -11.02 4.57 -8.51
CA ALA A 8 -12.45 4.53 -8.20
C ALA A 8 -13.19 3.47 -9.05
N LYS A 9 -12.88 3.39 -10.34
CA LYS A 9 -13.45 2.37 -11.25
C LYS A 9 -13.02 0.95 -10.85
N ILE A 10 -11.77 0.77 -10.44
CA ILE A 10 -11.25 -0.50 -9.92
C ILE A 10 -12.03 -0.96 -8.68
N LEU A 11 -12.28 -0.05 -7.74
CA LEU A 11 -13.06 -0.35 -6.54
C LEU A 11 -14.49 -0.79 -6.88
N GLU A 12 -15.10 -0.17 -7.87
CA GLU A 12 -16.44 -0.54 -8.35
C GLU A 12 -16.42 -1.90 -9.07
N ALA A 13 -15.48 -2.13 -9.97
CA ALA A 13 -15.31 -3.41 -10.67
C ALA A 13 -15.07 -4.56 -9.69
N LYS A 14 -14.21 -4.36 -8.69
CA LYS A 14 -13.98 -5.32 -7.63
C LYS A 14 -15.25 -5.64 -6.83
N ARG A 15 -16.04 -4.63 -6.47
CA ARG A 15 -17.30 -4.83 -5.75
C ARG A 15 -18.29 -5.63 -6.59
N ARG A 16 -18.40 -5.30 -7.88
CA ARG A 16 -19.30 -5.96 -8.83
C ARG A 16 -18.91 -7.42 -9.08
N SER A 17 -17.62 -7.70 -9.23
CA SER A 17 -17.09 -9.07 -9.46
C SER A 17 -17.05 -9.93 -8.21
N GLY A 18 -17.09 -9.35 -7.00
CA GLY A 18 -16.95 -10.08 -5.75
C GLY A 18 -15.51 -10.58 -5.47
N LEU A 19 -14.54 -10.18 -6.27
CA LEU A 19 -13.14 -10.57 -6.09
C LEU A 19 -12.53 -10.00 -4.81
N THR A 20 -11.69 -10.79 -4.16
CA THR A 20 -10.86 -10.30 -3.04
C THR A 20 -9.58 -9.64 -3.57
N TRP A 21 -9.00 -8.73 -2.81
CA TRP A 21 -7.69 -8.16 -3.14
C TRP A 21 -6.61 -9.23 -3.31
N LYS A 22 -6.68 -10.27 -2.50
CA LYS A 22 -5.77 -11.40 -2.59
C LYS A 22 -5.90 -12.13 -3.92
N ALA A 23 -7.12 -12.45 -4.35
CA ALA A 23 -7.36 -13.10 -5.63
C ALA A 23 -6.91 -12.22 -6.82
N ILE A 24 -7.14 -10.90 -6.74
CA ILE A 24 -6.65 -9.97 -7.75
C ILE A 24 -5.11 -9.99 -7.79
N ALA A 25 -4.46 -9.89 -6.64
CA ALA A 25 -3.00 -9.91 -6.56
C ALA A 25 -2.40 -11.20 -7.14
N GLU A 26 -2.97 -12.37 -6.82
CA GLU A 26 -2.56 -13.66 -7.35
C GLU A 26 -2.71 -13.74 -8.88
N ALA A 27 -3.74 -13.12 -9.45
CA ALA A 27 -3.92 -13.05 -10.89
C ALA A 27 -2.92 -12.13 -11.61
N LEU A 28 -2.45 -11.08 -10.93
CA LEU A 28 -1.48 -10.14 -11.51
C LEU A 28 -0.07 -10.74 -11.58
N GLY A 29 0.37 -11.44 -10.53
CA GLY A 29 1.71 -12.00 -10.50
C GLY A 29 2.13 -12.53 -9.12
N THR A 30 3.45 -12.61 -8.91
CA THR A 30 4.08 -13.18 -7.70
C THR A 30 4.41 -12.13 -6.63
N GLY A 31 4.05 -10.87 -6.86
CA GLY A 31 4.29 -9.79 -5.90
C GLY A 31 3.39 -9.87 -4.67
N SER A 32 3.74 -9.11 -3.64
CA SER A 32 2.94 -9.02 -2.42
C SER A 32 1.53 -8.50 -2.69
N PRO A 33 0.48 -9.07 -2.07
CA PRO A 33 -0.87 -8.49 -2.11
C PRO A 33 -0.92 -7.03 -1.66
N VAL A 34 -0.07 -6.62 -0.73
CA VAL A 34 0.05 -5.22 -0.28
C VAL A 34 0.54 -4.34 -1.42
N PHE A 35 1.60 -4.76 -2.15
CA PHE A 35 2.13 -4.00 -3.28
C PHE A 35 1.08 -3.84 -4.39
N TYR A 36 0.45 -4.93 -4.83
CA TYR A 36 -0.54 -4.86 -5.91
C TYR A 36 -1.78 -4.05 -5.52
N THR A 37 -2.26 -4.21 -4.30
CA THR A 37 -3.38 -3.39 -3.81
C THR A 37 -3.01 -1.91 -3.76
N ALA A 38 -1.81 -1.58 -3.24
CA ALA A 38 -1.32 -0.20 -3.23
C ALA A 38 -1.15 0.37 -4.64
N ALA A 39 -0.66 -0.44 -5.59
CA ALA A 39 -0.55 -0.04 -6.99
C ALA A 39 -1.93 0.25 -7.60
N LEU A 40 -2.90 -0.62 -7.44
CA LEU A 40 -4.27 -0.44 -7.94
C LEU A 40 -4.98 0.76 -7.30
N LEU A 41 -4.63 1.10 -6.06
CA LEU A 41 -5.12 2.28 -5.34
C LEU A 41 -4.30 3.56 -5.61
N GLY A 42 -3.37 3.52 -6.56
CA GLY A 42 -2.68 4.71 -7.05
C GLY A 42 -1.32 5.03 -6.41
N HIS A 43 -0.78 4.14 -5.57
CA HIS A 43 0.48 4.40 -4.87
C HIS A 43 1.74 3.99 -5.67
N HIS A 44 1.64 2.98 -6.54
CA HIS A 44 2.74 2.48 -7.37
C HIS A 44 2.32 2.33 -8.83
N ALA A 45 3.29 2.26 -9.74
CA ALA A 45 3.09 1.82 -11.10
C ALA A 45 3.16 0.29 -11.18
N LEU A 46 2.34 -0.30 -12.04
CA LEU A 46 2.45 -1.69 -12.45
C LEU A 46 3.37 -1.81 -13.67
N THR A 47 3.95 -2.98 -13.90
CA THR A 47 4.55 -3.26 -15.20
C THR A 47 3.47 -3.29 -16.29
N PRO A 48 3.83 -3.05 -17.56
CA PRO A 48 2.84 -3.12 -18.65
C PRO A 48 2.11 -4.46 -18.74
N GLU A 49 2.75 -5.55 -18.36
CA GLU A 49 2.14 -6.88 -18.34
C GLU A 49 1.13 -7.00 -17.20
N GLU A 50 1.48 -6.60 -15.98
CA GLU A 50 0.59 -6.59 -14.83
C GLU A 50 -0.61 -5.65 -15.05
N ALA A 51 -0.38 -4.48 -15.65
CA ALA A 51 -1.43 -3.54 -16.00
C ALA A 51 -2.44 -4.16 -16.98
N ARG A 52 -1.97 -4.87 -18.02
CA ARG A 52 -2.85 -5.59 -18.95
C ARG A 52 -3.66 -6.69 -18.27
N LYS A 53 -3.06 -7.45 -17.35
CA LYS A 53 -3.78 -8.45 -16.55
C LYS A 53 -4.85 -7.79 -15.68
N ALA A 54 -4.52 -6.68 -15.02
CA ALA A 54 -5.48 -5.92 -14.24
C ALA A 54 -6.62 -5.36 -15.10
N GLY A 55 -6.29 -4.80 -16.27
CA GLY A 55 -7.27 -4.29 -17.23
C GLY A 55 -8.27 -5.35 -17.67
N ALA A 56 -7.77 -6.52 -18.06
CA ALA A 56 -8.63 -7.64 -18.48
C ALA A 56 -9.51 -8.16 -17.32
N LEU A 57 -8.95 -8.27 -16.11
CA LEU A 57 -9.66 -8.79 -14.93
C LEU A 57 -10.73 -7.83 -14.40
N LEU A 58 -10.47 -6.53 -14.48
CA LEU A 58 -11.30 -5.48 -13.89
C LEU A 58 -12.08 -4.67 -14.94
N GLU A 59 -12.10 -5.14 -16.19
CA GLU A 59 -12.84 -4.53 -17.30
C GLU A 59 -12.48 -3.05 -17.53
N LEU A 60 -11.17 -2.74 -17.49
CA LEU A 60 -10.64 -1.41 -17.79
C LEU A 60 -10.42 -1.27 -19.30
N ASP A 61 -10.61 -0.09 -19.83
CA ASP A 61 -10.26 0.22 -21.21
C ASP A 61 -8.74 0.38 -21.41
N GLU A 62 -8.32 0.63 -22.65
CA GLU A 62 -6.90 0.74 -23.01
C GLU A 62 -6.22 1.92 -22.31
N VAL A 63 -6.89 3.07 -22.23
CA VAL A 63 -6.35 4.29 -21.58
C VAL A 63 -6.21 4.08 -20.09
N GLU A 64 -7.22 3.51 -19.43
CA GLU A 64 -7.22 3.18 -18.02
C GLU A 64 -6.13 2.16 -17.67
N THR A 65 -5.97 1.16 -18.53
CA THR A 65 -4.92 0.14 -18.38
C THR A 65 -3.53 0.77 -18.52
N GLN A 66 -3.33 1.68 -19.48
CA GLN A 66 -2.06 2.38 -19.65
C GLN A 66 -1.72 3.22 -18.41
N ILE A 67 -2.69 3.95 -17.87
CA ILE A 67 -2.52 4.76 -16.64
C ILE A 67 -1.99 3.93 -15.49
N LEU A 68 -2.33 2.63 -15.39
CA LEU A 68 -1.82 1.75 -14.34
C LEU A 68 -0.30 1.52 -14.41
N SER A 69 0.30 1.64 -15.59
CA SER A 69 1.74 1.47 -15.79
C SER A 69 2.54 2.78 -15.71
N GLU A 70 1.86 3.90 -15.66
CA GLU A 70 2.49 5.21 -15.54
C GLU A 70 2.91 5.52 -14.10
N THR A 71 3.98 6.29 -13.94
CA THR A 71 4.39 6.78 -12.62
C THR A 71 3.29 7.69 -12.06
N PRO A 72 2.78 7.42 -10.85
CA PRO A 72 1.77 8.28 -10.25
C PRO A 72 2.29 9.71 -10.06
N GLU A 73 1.53 10.71 -10.52
CA GLU A 73 1.86 12.13 -10.32
C GLU A 73 1.81 12.49 -8.83
N GLU A 74 0.84 11.94 -8.10
CA GLU A 74 0.66 12.16 -6.68
C GLU A 74 0.36 10.83 -5.96
N ARG A 75 1.08 10.54 -4.88
CA ARG A 75 0.84 9.35 -4.05
C ARG A 75 0.02 9.72 -2.83
N GLY A 76 -0.97 8.86 -2.51
CA GLY A 76 -1.88 9.12 -1.39
C GLY A 76 -2.94 10.19 -1.68
N ALA A 77 -3.19 10.50 -2.96
CA ALA A 77 -4.24 11.40 -3.38
C ALA A 77 -5.60 10.97 -2.81
N GLY A 78 -6.35 11.94 -2.25
CA GLY A 78 -7.68 11.70 -1.68
C GLY A 78 -7.70 11.36 -0.19
N LEU A 79 -6.57 11.12 0.45
CA LEU A 79 -6.53 10.98 1.91
C LEU A 79 -6.57 12.34 2.58
N LYS A 80 -7.63 12.59 3.37
CA LYS A 80 -7.73 13.79 4.21
C LYS A 80 -6.86 13.63 5.46
N MET A 81 -6.18 14.69 5.87
CA MET A 81 -5.38 14.73 7.10
C MET A 81 -5.96 15.75 8.09
N PRO A 82 -6.14 15.39 9.38
CA PRO A 82 -6.00 14.04 9.93
C PRO A 82 -7.03 13.07 9.34
N PRO A 83 -6.73 11.74 9.28
CA PRO A 83 -7.67 10.75 8.75
C PRO A 83 -8.96 10.72 9.55
N THR A 84 -10.11 10.59 8.86
CA THR A 84 -11.43 10.49 9.49
C THR A 84 -11.99 9.07 9.51
N ASP A 85 -11.46 8.18 8.68
CA ASP A 85 -11.80 6.75 8.73
C ASP A 85 -11.27 6.12 10.03
N PRO A 86 -12.10 5.39 10.81
CA PRO A 86 -11.69 4.86 12.10
C PRO A 86 -10.50 3.91 12.06
N LEU A 87 -10.38 3.09 11.01
CA LEU A 87 -9.25 2.16 10.87
C LEU A 87 -7.96 2.90 10.50
N ILE A 88 -8.00 3.81 9.55
CA ILE A 88 -6.84 4.62 9.15
C ILE A 88 -6.42 5.52 10.32
N TYR A 89 -7.37 6.07 11.07
CA TYR A 89 -7.09 6.88 12.23
C TYR A 89 -6.37 6.11 13.34
N ARG A 90 -6.63 4.79 13.51
CA ARG A 90 -5.88 3.94 14.46
C ARG A 90 -4.38 3.92 14.14
N PHE A 91 -3.99 3.84 12.85
CA PHE A 91 -2.58 3.91 12.45
C PHE A 91 -1.99 5.30 12.72
N TYR A 92 -2.74 6.36 12.46
CA TYR A 92 -2.34 7.72 12.79
C TYR A 92 -2.09 7.90 14.30
N GLU A 93 -3.02 7.46 15.16
CA GLU A 93 -2.87 7.46 16.63
C GLU A 93 -1.67 6.62 17.08
N LEU A 94 -1.44 5.45 16.47
CA LEU A 94 -0.31 4.58 16.79
C LEU A 94 1.01 5.30 16.54
N VAL A 95 1.17 5.96 15.39
CA VAL A 95 2.36 6.75 15.07
C VAL A 95 2.48 7.96 16.00
N GLN A 96 1.38 8.64 16.31
CA GLN A 96 1.37 9.79 17.21
C GLN A 96 1.79 9.40 18.64
N GLY A 97 1.29 8.26 19.14
CA GLY A 97 1.61 7.76 20.47
C GLY A 97 2.98 7.09 20.58
N TYR A 98 3.31 6.22 19.63
CA TYR A 98 4.53 5.40 19.65
C TYR A 98 5.67 5.94 18.78
N GLY A 99 5.45 6.98 17.98
CA GLY A 99 6.45 7.55 17.10
C GLY A 99 7.76 7.93 17.81
N PRO A 100 7.71 8.68 18.93
CA PRO A 100 8.90 8.99 19.70
C PRO A 100 9.62 7.76 20.26
N THR A 101 8.88 6.74 20.67
CA THR A 101 9.43 5.48 21.17
C THR A 101 10.11 4.68 20.05
N LEU A 102 9.45 4.56 18.89
CA LEU A 102 10.04 3.91 17.72
C LEU A 102 11.34 4.60 17.30
N LYS A 103 11.32 5.93 17.25
CA LYS A 103 12.52 6.73 16.93
C LYS A 103 13.65 6.48 17.92
N ALA A 104 13.36 6.52 19.21
CA ALA A 104 14.38 6.34 20.25
C ALA A 104 15.05 4.97 20.14
N LEU A 105 14.27 3.89 20.02
CA LEU A 105 14.77 2.53 19.93
C LEU A 105 15.51 2.25 18.62
N ILE A 106 15.01 2.78 17.49
CA ILE A 106 15.70 2.65 16.19
C ILE A 106 17.05 3.40 16.23
N ASN A 107 17.07 4.61 16.76
CA ASN A 107 18.33 5.38 16.88
C ASN A 107 19.32 4.71 17.83
N GLU A 108 18.86 4.07 18.89
CA GLU A 108 19.72 3.34 19.81
C GLU A 108 20.39 2.14 19.13
N GLU A 109 19.64 1.39 18.33
CA GLU A 109 20.13 0.18 17.64
C GLU A 109 20.95 0.50 16.38
N PHE A 110 20.52 1.47 15.58
CA PHE A 110 21.05 1.74 14.24
C PHE A 110 21.83 3.06 14.12
N GLY A 111 21.68 3.98 15.07
CA GLY A 111 22.19 5.34 14.97
C GLY A 111 21.19 6.33 14.37
N ASP A 112 21.68 7.54 14.04
CA ASP A 112 20.84 8.60 13.50
C ASP A 112 20.53 8.37 12.02
N GLY A 113 19.25 8.23 11.70
CA GLY A 113 18.79 7.95 10.36
C GLY A 113 17.29 7.67 10.30
N ILE A 114 16.89 7.03 9.21
CA ILE A 114 15.49 6.68 8.94
C ILE A 114 15.37 5.22 8.46
N MET A 115 14.19 4.63 8.64
CA MET A 115 13.76 3.43 7.93
C MET A 115 13.19 3.86 6.57
N SER A 116 13.73 3.31 5.47
CA SER A 116 13.20 3.59 4.13
C SER A 116 11.78 3.06 3.98
N ALA A 117 10.93 3.84 3.33
CA ALA A 117 9.62 3.42 2.82
C ALA A 117 9.64 3.15 1.29
N ILE A 118 10.82 3.16 0.67
CA ILE A 118 11.06 2.87 -0.75
C ILE A 118 11.70 1.49 -0.89
N ASP A 119 12.84 1.27 -0.25
CA ASP A 119 13.44 -0.06 -0.05
C ASP A 119 12.75 -0.69 1.17
N PHE A 120 11.57 -1.27 0.92
CA PHE A 120 10.58 -1.55 1.94
C PHE A 120 9.67 -2.70 1.55
N THR A 121 9.28 -3.50 2.52
CA THR A 121 8.26 -4.54 2.37
C THR A 121 7.23 -4.45 3.47
N MET A 122 5.99 -4.80 3.16
CA MET A 122 4.90 -4.86 4.12
C MET A 122 4.01 -6.08 3.85
N GLU A 123 3.64 -6.78 4.90
CA GLU A 123 2.72 -7.90 4.86
C GLU A 123 1.60 -7.71 5.89
N ILE A 124 0.40 -8.13 5.51
CA ILE A 124 -0.78 -8.12 6.39
C ILE A 124 -1.30 -9.55 6.48
N GLY A 125 -1.46 -10.03 7.70
CA GLY A 125 -1.95 -11.37 7.98
C GLY A 125 -2.90 -11.43 9.17
N ARG A 126 -3.51 -12.58 9.31
CA ARG A 126 -4.34 -12.94 10.45
C ARG A 126 -3.50 -13.75 11.44
N GLU A 127 -3.51 -13.35 12.68
CA GLU A 127 -2.96 -14.13 13.78
C GLU A 127 -4.11 -14.70 14.59
N PRO A 128 -4.31 -16.04 14.60
CA PRO A 128 -5.37 -16.66 15.37
C PRO A 128 -5.20 -16.43 16.87
N ASP A 129 -6.29 -16.09 17.56
CA ASP A 129 -6.33 -15.94 19.01
C ASP A 129 -7.69 -16.45 19.50
N PRO A 130 -7.74 -17.28 20.57
CA PRO A 130 -8.99 -17.83 21.10
C PRO A 130 -10.02 -16.77 21.55
N LYS A 131 -9.55 -15.56 21.85
CA LYS A 131 -10.41 -14.43 22.28
C LYS A 131 -10.80 -13.49 21.13
N GLY A 132 -10.44 -13.84 19.91
CA GLY A 132 -10.67 -13.03 18.71
C GLY A 132 -9.38 -12.79 17.93
N ASP A 133 -9.38 -13.10 16.64
CA ASP A 133 -8.20 -13.04 15.80
C ASP A 133 -7.58 -11.63 15.77
N ARG A 134 -6.27 -11.60 15.66
CA ARG A 134 -5.49 -10.37 15.63
C ARG A 134 -5.05 -10.03 14.20
N VAL A 135 -4.99 -8.75 13.90
CA VAL A 135 -4.32 -8.25 12.69
C VAL A 135 -2.82 -8.22 12.97
N ARG A 136 -2.04 -8.93 12.14
CA ARG A 136 -0.58 -8.86 12.14
C ARG A 136 -0.11 -8.05 10.96
N ILE A 137 0.73 -7.04 11.20
CA ILE A 137 1.40 -6.25 10.18
C ILE A 137 2.88 -6.39 10.40
N THR A 138 3.62 -6.82 9.38
CA THR A 138 5.08 -6.94 9.39
C THR A 138 5.64 -5.96 8.37
N MET A 139 6.58 -5.13 8.81
CA MET A 139 7.26 -4.15 7.97
C MET A 139 8.78 -4.35 8.05
N SER A 140 9.46 -4.20 6.93
CA SER A 140 10.92 -4.19 6.86
C SER A 140 11.37 -3.12 5.89
N GLY A 141 12.23 -2.22 6.32
CA GLY A 141 12.77 -1.15 5.51
C GLY A 141 14.26 -0.98 5.75
N LYS A 142 15.01 -0.68 4.69
CA LYS A 142 16.45 -0.44 4.79
C LYS A 142 16.72 0.77 5.68
N PHE A 143 17.67 0.64 6.62
CA PHE A 143 18.13 1.77 7.40
C PHE A 143 19.00 2.70 6.53
N LEU A 144 18.70 3.99 6.55
CA LEU A 144 19.41 5.03 5.84
C LEU A 144 19.96 6.04 6.86
N PRO A 145 21.29 6.01 7.14
CA PRO A 145 21.90 6.95 8.07
C PRO A 145 21.96 8.36 7.47
N TYR A 146 21.79 9.38 8.30
CA TYR A 146 22.09 10.76 7.90
C TYR A 146 23.59 10.93 7.64
N LYS A 147 23.92 11.63 6.56
CA LYS A 147 25.28 11.95 6.18
C LYS A 147 25.64 13.38 6.59
N ARG A 148 26.88 13.59 6.99
CA ARG A 148 27.46 14.93 7.10
C ARG A 148 27.91 15.40 5.71
N PHE A 149 27.71 16.66 5.44
CA PHE A 149 28.10 17.34 4.19
C PHE A 149 28.86 18.64 4.50
#